data_6da0cede7f0798eff73d153eeaab19fb
#
_entry.id   6da0cede7f0798eff73d153eeaab19fb
#
_cell.length_a   1.000
_cell.length_b   1.000
_cell.length_c   1.000
_cell.angle_alpha   90.00
_cell.angle_beta   90.00
_cell.angle_gamma   90.00
#
_symmetry.space_group_name_H-M   'P 1'
#
loop_
_entity.id
_entity.type
_entity.pdbx_description
1 polymer ?
#
loop_
_entity_poly.entity_id
_entity_poly.type
_entity_poly.pdbx_seq_one_letter_code
_entity_poly.pdbx_strand_id
1 'polypeptide(L)'
;GRLMPEHVGNSYVTLLDTGVNHGHPLIAPLVADADRHTIEPDWGPDDGNGHGTELAGLALLGDLTPALADDGPLTVPHRLESIKVLRGPGDNEGESYGAIKAEAVGRVEVTDPNRRRVFAMAVSSTDGRDRGRPGFRRLQKKTPRSGPRNVAKRSVTCL
;
A
#
# COMPACT_ATOMS: atom_id res chain seq x y z
N GLY A 1 -1.45 23.17 10.44
CA GLY A 1 -0.98 22.61 9.18
C GLY A 1 -2.11 22.57 8.17
N ARG A 2 -1.77 22.67 6.89
CA ARG A 2 -2.76 22.70 5.79
C ARG A 2 -3.42 21.33 5.53
N LEU A 3 -2.83 20.26 5.99
CA LEU A 3 -3.34 18.91 5.77
C LEU A 3 -4.47 18.62 6.75
N MET A 4 -5.65 18.39 6.20
CA MET A 4 -6.84 18.02 6.96
C MET A 4 -7.22 16.59 6.56
N PRO A 5 -7.04 15.60 7.43
CA PRO A 5 -7.69 14.33 7.22
C PRO A 5 -9.21 14.60 7.27
N GLU A 6 -9.87 14.46 6.14
CA GLU A 6 -11.31 14.43 6.12
C GLU A 6 -11.77 13.27 7.03
N HIS A 7 -13.03 13.25 7.47
CA HIS A 7 -13.60 12.09 8.15
C HIS A 7 -13.48 10.88 7.24
N VAL A 8 -12.28 10.32 7.23
CA VAL A 8 -11.88 9.24 6.36
C VAL A 8 -12.57 8.02 6.92
N GLY A 9 -13.58 7.58 6.23
CA GLY A 9 -14.16 6.28 6.49
C GLY A 9 -13.07 5.20 6.51
N ASN A 10 -13.45 3.97 6.55
CA ASN A 10 -12.55 2.81 6.61
C ASN A 10 -11.85 2.52 5.25
N SER A 11 -11.32 3.56 4.59
CA SER A 11 -10.69 3.45 3.26
C SER A 11 -9.18 3.67 3.36
N TYR A 12 -8.42 2.73 2.83
CA TYR A 12 -6.96 2.70 2.91
C TYR A 12 -6.32 2.43 1.55
N VAL A 13 -5.21 3.11 1.28
CA VAL A 13 -4.21 2.62 0.33
C VAL A 13 -3.21 1.81 1.12
N THR A 14 -3.05 0.54 0.76
CA THR A 14 -2.07 -0.37 1.37
C THR A 14 -0.89 -0.49 0.42
N LEU A 15 0.23 0.10 0.79
CA LEU A 15 1.45 0.17 -0.01
C LEU A 15 2.39 -0.99 0.35
N LEU A 16 2.78 -1.79 -0.64
CA LEU A 16 3.75 -2.88 -0.52
C LEU A 16 5.06 -2.41 -1.14
N ASP A 17 6.01 -2.00 -0.29
CA ASP A 17 7.27 -1.41 -0.75
C ASP A 17 8.39 -1.52 0.30
N THR A 18 9.32 -0.57 0.35
CA THR A 18 10.48 -0.54 1.27
C THR A 18 10.16 -0.07 2.68
N GLY A 19 8.90 0.12 3.02
CA GLY A 19 8.45 0.72 4.28
C GLY A 19 8.09 2.20 4.11
N VAL A 20 7.70 2.87 5.20
CA VAL A 20 7.32 4.29 5.20
C VAL A 20 7.83 4.99 6.44
N ASN A 21 8.49 6.14 6.24
CA ASN A 21 8.91 7.04 7.30
C ASN A 21 7.75 7.95 7.73
N HIS A 22 6.95 7.49 8.67
CA HIS A 22 5.73 8.17 9.12
C HIS A 22 5.99 9.47 9.89
N GLY A 23 7.22 9.77 10.29
CA GLY A 23 7.59 11.05 10.89
C GLY A 23 7.58 12.25 9.93
N HIS A 24 7.42 12.00 8.62
CA HIS A 24 7.32 13.07 7.64
C HIS A 24 6.01 13.87 7.84
N PRO A 25 6.07 15.24 7.93
CA PRO A 25 4.90 16.06 8.31
C PRO A 25 3.66 15.89 7.41
N LEU A 26 3.84 15.55 6.14
CA LEU A 26 2.75 15.32 5.19
C LEU A 26 2.19 13.89 5.26
N ILE A 27 2.88 12.97 5.91
CA ILE A 27 2.47 11.56 6.02
C ILE A 27 1.92 11.26 7.42
N ALA A 28 2.56 11.80 8.44
CA ALA A 28 2.23 11.54 9.85
C ALA A 28 0.74 11.61 10.22
N PRO A 29 -0.05 12.57 9.70
CA PRO A 29 -1.48 12.62 10.02
C PRO A 29 -2.32 11.50 9.39
N LEU A 30 -1.78 10.82 8.37
CA LEU A 30 -2.53 9.90 7.50
C LEU A 30 -2.12 8.44 7.66
N VAL A 31 -1.08 8.15 8.44
CA VAL A 31 -0.61 6.80 8.75
C VAL A 31 -0.40 6.64 10.25
N ALA A 32 -1.08 5.68 10.86
CA ALA A 32 -0.83 5.34 12.26
C ALA A 32 0.39 4.41 12.38
N ASP A 33 1.05 4.42 13.52
CA ASP A 33 2.16 3.51 13.76
C ASP A 33 1.74 2.04 13.67
N ALA A 34 0.54 1.72 14.14
CA ALA A 34 -0.06 0.40 14.05
C ALA A 34 -0.38 -0.06 12.61
N ASP A 35 -0.38 0.87 11.64
CA ASP A 35 -0.66 0.60 10.23
C ASP A 35 0.62 0.42 9.40
N ARG A 36 1.76 0.30 10.09
CA ARG A 36 3.06 0.04 9.47
C ARG A 36 3.52 -1.38 9.79
N HIS A 37 3.55 -2.20 8.78
CA HIS A 37 3.85 -3.63 8.87
C HIS A 37 5.13 -3.98 8.11
N THR A 38 5.66 -5.18 8.40
CA THR A 38 6.76 -5.79 7.65
C THR A 38 6.50 -7.28 7.51
N ILE A 39 6.92 -7.89 6.42
CA ILE A 39 6.87 -9.35 6.26
C ILE A 39 7.92 -10.03 7.13
N GLU A 40 9.09 -9.40 7.32
CA GLU A 40 10.17 -9.90 8.14
C GLU A 40 10.28 -9.09 9.44
N PRO A 41 10.07 -9.71 10.61
CA PRO A 41 10.04 -9.00 11.89
C PRO A 41 11.31 -8.18 12.19
N ASP A 42 12.47 -8.66 11.74
CA ASP A 42 13.76 -8.04 12.03
C ASP A 42 14.05 -6.78 11.19
N TRP A 43 13.24 -6.49 10.18
CA TRP A 43 13.51 -5.35 9.30
C TRP A 43 13.03 -4.02 9.89
N GLY A 44 12.05 -4.05 10.79
CA GLY A 44 11.32 -2.86 11.19
C GLY A 44 10.50 -2.26 10.04
N PRO A 45 9.51 -1.41 10.32
CA PRO A 45 8.60 -0.87 9.31
C PRO A 45 9.11 0.37 8.61
N ASP A 46 10.24 0.97 9.08
CA ASP A 46 10.79 2.20 8.54
C ASP A 46 11.40 2.00 7.15
N ASP A 47 11.33 3.03 6.35
CA ASP A 47 11.91 3.08 5.01
C ASP A 47 13.38 3.50 5.08
N GLY A 48 14.28 2.55 4.88
CA GLY A 48 15.72 2.81 4.80
C GLY A 48 16.22 3.21 3.41
N ASN A 49 15.36 3.10 2.38
CA ASN A 49 15.70 3.36 0.99
C ASN A 49 15.15 4.71 0.47
N GLY A 50 14.01 5.17 1.00
CA GLY A 50 13.31 6.38 0.59
C GLY A 50 12.17 6.13 -0.39
N HIS A 51 12.23 5.05 -1.19
CA HIS A 51 11.29 4.78 -2.27
C HIS A 51 9.84 4.59 -1.78
N GLY A 52 9.62 3.80 -0.73
CA GLY A 52 8.28 3.60 -0.18
C GLY A 52 7.69 4.88 0.43
N THR A 53 8.53 5.75 1.00
CA THR A 53 8.10 7.05 1.53
C THR A 53 7.70 8.01 0.41
N GLU A 54 8.43 8.03 -0.71
CA GLU A 54 8.08 8.80 -1.90
C GLU A 54 6.76 8.33 -2.51
N LEU A 55 6.57 7.02 -2.64
CA LEU A 55 5.32 6.44 -3.12
C LEU A 55 4.15 6.68 -2.16
N ALA A 56 4.39 6.71 -0.86
CA ALA A 56 3.39 7.09 0.14
C ALA A 56 2.91 8.53 -0.08
N GLY A 57 3.83 9.45 -0.34
CA GLY A 57 3.50 10.82 -0.71
C GLY A 57 2.62 10.88 -1.95
N LEU A 58 3.00 10.17 -3.00
CA LEU A 58 2.22 10.09 -4.25
C LEU A 58 0.84 9.46 -4.03
N ALA A 59 0.76 8.37 -3.28
CA ALA A 59 -0.49 7.67 -3.01
C ALA A 59 -1.48 8.49 -2.18
N LEU A 60 -0.99 9.30 -1.25
CA LEU A 60 -1.81 10.14 -0.38
C LEU A 60 -2.20 11.47 -1.03
N LEU A 61 -1.27 12.10 -1.72
CA LEU A 61 -1.39 13.51 -2.12
C LEU A 61 -1.53 13.69 -3.63
N GLY A 62 -1.20 12.67 -4.43
CA GLY A 62 -1.25 12.73 -5.88
C GLY A 62 -0.36 13.85 -6.44
N ASP A 63 -0.87 14.57 -7.42
CA ASP A 63 -0.20 15.77 -7.96
C ASP A 63 -0.34 16.93 -6.98
N LEU A 64 0.79 17.36 -6.42
CA LEU A 64 0.85 18.49 -5.49
C LEU A 64 0.81 19.85 -6.18
N THR A 65 0.93 19.93 -7.49
CA THR A 65 0.98 21.20 -8.24
C THR A 65 -0.20 22.11 -7.92
N PRO A 66 -1.46 21.64 -7.94
CA PRO A 66 -2.60 22.48 -7.57
C PRO A 66 -2.56 22.92 -6.09
N ALA A 67 -2.14 22.01 -5.20
CA ALA A 67 -2.06 22.29 -3.77
C ALA A 67 -0.96 23.29 -3.40
N LEU A 68 0.08 23.40 -4.23
CA LEU A 68 1.15 24.39 -4.07
C LEU A 68 0.77 25.76 -4.63
N ALA A 69 -0.18 25.81 -5.55
CA ALA A 69 -0.69 27.05 -6.13
C ALA A 69 -1.79 27.72 -5.29
N ASP A 70 -2.34 27.03 -4.31
CA ASP A 70 -3.42 27.50 -3.44
C ASP A 70 -3.02 27.35 -1.95
N ASP A 71 -3.42 28.32 -1.12
CA ASP A 71 -3.19 28.31 0.32
C ASP A 71 -4.29 27.61 1.12
N GLY A 72 -5.30 27.05 0.43
CA GLY A 72 -6.41 26.35 1.03
C GLY A 72 -6.04 25.02 1.74
N PRO A 73 -6.97 24.43 2.48
CA PRO A 73 -6.74 23.14 3.13
C PRO A 73 -6.58 22.03 2.10
N LEU A 74 -5.64 21.13 2.34
CA LEU A 74 -5.46 19.91 1.56
C LEU A 74 -6.22 18.77 2.23
N THR A 75 -7.30 18.32 1.59
CA THR A 75 -8.14 17.24 2.10
C THR A 75 -7.77 15.90 1.46
N VAL A 76 -7.51 14.89 2.28
CA VAL A 76 -7.19 13.52 1.82
C VAL A 76 -8.29 12.56 2.29
N PRO A 77 -9.02 11.90 1.37
CA PRO A 77 -10.21 11.09 1.69
C PRO A 77 -9.89 9.64 2.08
N HIS A 78 -8.63 9.28 2.27
CA HIS A 78 -8.19 7.94 2.63
C HIS A 78 -6.96 7.99 3.53
N ARG A 79 -6.65 6.86 4.14
CA ARG A 79 -5.45 6.66 4.95
C ARG A 79 -4.44 5.77 4.24
N LEU A 80 -3.22 5.76 4.75
CA LEU A 80 -2.17 4.85 4.33
C LEU A 80 -2.03 3.71 5.34
N GLU A 81 -1.83 2.51 4.81
CA GLU A 81 -1.30 1.34 5.47
C GLU A 81 -0.05 0.91 4.69
N SER A 82 1.03 0.57 5.36
CA SER A 82 2.30 0.22 4.73
C SER A 82 2.73 -1.18 5.12
N ILE A 83 3.21 -1.94 4.15
CA ILE A 83 3.84 -3.24 4.37
C ILE A 83 5.21 -3.23 3.73
N LYS A 84 6.25 -3.32 4.54
CA LYS A 84 7.61 -3.47 4.05
C LYS A 84 7.81 -4.89 3.53
N VAL A 85 8.00 -5.02 2.22
CA VAL A 85 8.19 -6.29 1.52
C VAL A 85 9.61 -6.47 0.99
N LEU A 86 10.42 -5.40 1.03
CA LEU A 86 11.85 -5.40 0.67
C LEU A 86 12.56 -4.23 1.38
N ARG A 87 13.88 -4.34 1.57
CA ARG A 87 14.71 -3.25 2.12
C ARG A 87 15.28 -2.35 1.04
N GLY A 88 15.42 -2.87 -0.18
CA GLY A 88 15.95 -2.15 -1.31
C GLY A 88 16.06 -3.03 -2.57
N PRO A 89 16.62 -2.51 -3.66
CA PRO A 89 16.82 -3.25 -4.90
C PRO A 89 17.60 -4.54 -4.68
N GLY A 90 17.13 -5.66 -5.24
CA GLY A 90 17.78 -6.96 -5.19
C GLY A 90 17.47 -7.81 -3.94
N ASP A 91 16.75 -7.30 -2.98
CA ASP A 91 16.53 -7.97 -1.69
C ASP A 91 15.71 -9.28 -1.81
N ASN A 92 14.87 -9.38 -2.83
CA ASN A 92 14.02 -10.55 -3.10
C ASN A 92 14.53 -11.39 -4.28
N GLU A 93 15.84 -11.40 -4.53
CA GLU A 93 16.43 -12.25 -5.58
C GLU A 93 16.18 -13.73 -5.26
N GLY A 94 15.48 -14.40 -6.17
CA GLY A 94 15.15 -15.82 -6.06
C GLY A 94 13.80 -16.12 -5.40
N GLU A 95 13.14 -15.14 -4.79
CA GLU A 95 11.82 -15.32 -4.22
C GLU A 95 10.70 -15.01 -5.23
N SER A 96 9.54 -15.59 -5.01
CA SER A 96 8.36 -15.31 -5.82
C SER A 96 7.62 -14.09 -5.30
N TYR A 97 7.59 -13.00 -6.07
CA TYR A 97 6.75 -11.84 -5.74
C TYR A 97 5.27 -12.18 -5.51
N GLY A 98 4.81 -13.27 -6.12
CA GLY A 98 3.46 -13.79 -5.88
C GLY A 98 3.26 -14.28 -4.45
N ALA A 99 4.26 -14.99 -3.90
CA ALA A 99 4.23 -15.48 -2.52
C ALA A 99 4.36 -14.32 -1.51
N ILE A 100 5.32 -13.42 -1.73
CA ILE A 100 5.52 -12.22 -0.91
C ILE A 100 4.23 -11.37 -0.85
N LYS A 101 3.61 -11.14 -2.00
CA LYS A 101 2.35 -10.40 -2.08
C LYS A 101 1.21 -11.11 -1.35
N ALA A 102 1.09 -12.43 -1.49
CA ALA A 102 0.05 -13.19 -0.83
C ALA A 102 0.22 -13.14 0.69
N GLU A 103 1.43 -13.26 1.18
CA GLU A 103 1.74 -13.12 2.61
C GLU A 103 1.43 -11.72 3.14
N ALA A 104 1.92 -10.67 2.46
CA ALA A 104 1.69 -9.29 2.84
C ALA A 104 0.19 -8.96 2.92
N VAL A 105 -0.57 -9.33 1.88
CA VAL A 105 -2.03 -9.13 1.84
C VAL A 105 -2.71 -9.92 2.95
N GLY A 106 -2.34 -11.18 3.15
CA GLY A 106 -2.90 -12.03 4.20
C GLY A 106 -2.70 -11.44 5.60
N ARG A 107 -1.53 -10.88 5.87
CA ARG A 107 -1.17 -10.28 7.16
C ARG A 107 -2.11 -9.13 7.54
N VAL A 108 -2.32 -8.17 6.66
CA VAL A 108 -3.21 -7.02 6.95
C VAL A 108 -4.68 -7.38 6.92
N GLU A 109 -5.07 -8.35 6.11
CA GLU A 109 -6.46 -8.82 6.08
C GLU A 109 -6.87 -9.57 7.34
N VAL A 110 -5.92 -10.25 7.98
CA VAL A 110 -6.15 -10.90 9.30
C VAL A 110 -6.16 -9.86 10.41
N THR A 111 -5.28 -8.84 10.35
CA THR A 111 -5.18 -7.81 11.39
C THR A 111 -6.43 -6.94 11.46
N ASP A 112 -6.96 -6.52 10.32
CA ASP A 112 -8.20 -5.74 10.24
C ASP A 112 -9.01 -6.09 8.99
N PRO A 113 -9.88 -7.10 9.08
CA PRO A 113 -10.62 -7.63 7.94
C PRO A 113 -11.71 -6.68 7.40
N ASN A 114 -12.09 -5.65 8.16
CA ASN A 114 -13.18 -4.75 7.82
C ASN A 114 -12.72 -3.53 7.01
N ARG A 115 -11.43 -3.31 6.88
CA ARG A 115 -10.88 -2.19 6.09
C ARG A 115 -11.17 -2.37 4.59
N ARG A 116 -11.53 -1.28 3.95
CA ARG A 116 -11.59 -1.21 2.48
C ARG A 116 -10.22 -0.81 1.96
N ARG A 117 -9.57 -1.71 1.23
CA ARG A 117 -8.19 -1.54 0.77
C ARG A 117 -8.08 -1.46 -0.73
N VAL A 118 -7.21 -0.58 -1.19
CA VAL A 118 -6.58 -0.63 -2.51
C VAL A 118 -5.11 -0.95 -2.28
N PHE A 119 -4.63 -2.06 -2.86
CA PHE A 119 -3.23 -2.43 -2.75
C PHE A 119 -2.44 -1.82 -3.90
N ALA A 120 -1.34 -1.16 -3.58
CA ALA A 120 -0.37 -0.61 -4.53
C ALA A 120 1.00 -1.26 -4.31
N MET A 121 1.65 -1.68 -5.38
CA MET A 121 2.97 -2.28 -5.37
C MET A 121 3.74 -1.80 -6.60
N ALA A 122 4.81 -1.04 -6.38
CA ALA A 122 5.66 -0.47 -7.42
C ALA A 122 7.06 -1.11 -7.37
N VAL A 123 7.11 -2.43 -7.55
CA VAL A 123 8.33 -3.21 -7.54
C VAL A 123 8.53 -3.85 -8.90
N SER A 124 9.72 -3.68 -9.50
CA SER A 124 10.09 -4.32 -10.76
C SER A 124 11.06 -5.46 -10.53
N SER A 125 10.87 -6.57 -11.27
CA SER A 125 11.84 -7.66 -11.31
C SER A 125 12.90 -7.35 -12.37
N THR A 126 14.18 -7.45 -12.00
CA THR A 126 15.30 -7.24 -12.91
C THR A 126 15.66 -8.50 -13.70
N ASP A 127 15.20 -9.67 -13.29
CA ASP A 127 15.58 -10.96 -13.87
C ASP A 127 14.75 -11.38 -15.10
N GLY A 128 13.79 -10.58 -15.50
CA GLY A 128 12.96 -10.85 -16.69
C GLY A 128 12.04 -12.06 -16.57
N ARG A 129 12.06 -12.78 -15.45
CA ARG A 129 11.29 -14.02 -15.25
C ARG A 129 9.79 -13.78 -15.11
N ASP A 130 9.39 -12.56 -14.76
CA ASP A 130 7.98 -12.17 -14.69
C ASP A 130 7.36 -11.77 -16.03
N ARG A 131 8.17 -11.64 -17.10
CA ARG A 131 7.65 -11.38 -18.45
C ARG A 131 7.00 -12.65 -19.00
N GLY A 132 5.71 -12.83 -18.71
CA GLY A 132 4.90 -13.89 -19.30
C GLY A 132 4.49 -15.03 -18.36
N ARG A 133 4.81 -14.99 -17.08
CA ARG A 133 4.22 -15.97 -16.13
C ARG A 133 2.79 -15.59 -15.76
N PRO A 134 1.86 -16.56 -15.72
CA PRO A 134 0.46 -16.32 -15.40
C PRO A 134 0.18 -15.92 -13.93
N GLY A 135 1.18 -15.57 -13.14
CA GLY A 135 1.07 -15.13 -11.74
C GLY A 135 0.40 -13.75 -11.58
N PHE A 136 0.41 -12.92 -12.62
CA PHE A 136 -0.36 -11.68 -12.70
C PHE A 136 -1.79 -11.89 -13.20
N ARG A 137 -2.34 -13.07 -13.06
CA ARG A 137 -3.78 -13.23 -13.25
C ARG A 137 -4.49 -12.41 -12.17
N ARG A 138 -5.14 -11.33 -12.62
CA ARG A 138 -6.23 -10.69 -11.91
C ARG A 138 -6.96 -11.78 -11.12
N LEU A 139 -6.94 -11.72 -9.79
CA LEU A 139 -7.79 -12.54 -8.93
C LEU A 139 -9.24 -12.16 -9.22
N GLN A 140 -9.77 -12.65 -10.35
CA GLN A 140 -11.20 -12.65 -10.58
C GLN A 140 -11.77 -13.73 -9.65
N LYS A 141 -12.37 -13.30 -8.55
CA LYS A 141 -13.20 -14.18 -7.74
C LYS A 141 -14.25 -14.82 -8.66
N LYS A 142 -14.19 -16.15 -8.79
CA LYS A 142 -15.39 -16.91 -9.11
C LYS A 142 -16.39 -16.63 -8.00
N THR A 143 -17.42 -15.88 -8.29
CA THR A 143 -18.57 -15.71 -7.39
C THR A 143 -19.26 -17.04 -7.23
N PRO A 144 -19.42 -17.57 -6.01
CA PRO A 144 -20.44 -18.55 -5.75
C PRO A 144 -21.80 -17.86 -5.89
N ARG A 145 -22.71 -18.46 -6.63
CA ARG A 145 -24.09 -18.00 -6.74
C ARG A 145 -24.78 -18.10 -5.38
N SER A 146 -25.59 -17.08 -5.09
CA SER A 146 -26.65 -16.96 -4.09
C SER A 146 -26.28 -16.64 -2.64
N GLY A 147 -26.67 -15.40 -2.23
CA GLY A 147 -26.89 -14.95 -0.87
C GLY A 147 -26.45 -13.50 -0.64
N PRO A 148 -27.28 -12.63 -0.03
CA PRO A 148 -26.96 -11.23 0.17
C PRO A 148 -25.98 -11.09 1.32
N ARG A 149 -24.72 -10.91 1.04
CA ARG A 149 -23.71 -10.39 1.97
C ARG A 149 -22.96 -9.27 1.29
N ASN A 150 -22.99 -8.10 1.90
CA ASN A 150 -22.18 -6.95 1.54
C ASN A 150 -20.70 -7.34 1.60
N VAL A 151 -20.12 -7.72 0.48
CA VAL A 151 -18.69 -7.96 0.36
C VAL A 151 -18.08 -6.72 -0.27
N ALA A 152 -17.28 -5.99 0.51
CA ALA A 152 -16.51 -4.87 0.02
C ALA A 152 -15.68 -5.27 -1.20
N LYS A 153 -15.81 -4.51 -2.28
CA LYS A 153 -15.02 -4.70 -3.50
C LYS A 153 -13.55 -4.38 -3.20
N ARG A 154 -12.69 -5.34 -3.40
CA ARG A 154 -11.23 -5.20 -3.26
C ARG A 154 -10.62 -5.06 -4.64
N SER A 155 -9.88 -4.00 -4.86
CA SER A 155 -9.10 -3.79 -6.09
C SER A 155 -7.62 -3.87 -5.76
N VAL A 156 -6.87 -4.59 -6.58
CA VAL A 156 -5.40 -4.61 -6.54
C VAL A 156 -4.92 -3.92 -7.80
N THR A 157 -4.22 -2.81 -7.64
CA THR A 157 -3.63 -2.05 -8.74
C THR A 157 -2.10 -2.15 -8.60
N CYS A 158 -1.44 -2.58 -9.66
CA CYS A 158 0.02 -2.47 -9.79
C CYS A 158 0.31 -1.26 -10.68
N LEU A 159 1.14 -0.38 -10.20
CA LEU A 159 1.72 0.73 -10.96
C LEU A 159 3.05 0.32 -11.60
#